data_bf109c2715e80dab2b3514adc0c73ff0
#
_entry.id   bf109c2715e80dab2b3514adc0c73ff0
#
_cell.length_a   1.000
_cell.length_b   1.000
_cell.length_c   1.000
_cell.angle_alpha   90.00
_cell.angle_beta   90.00
_cell.angle_gamma   90.00
#
_symmetry.space_group_name_H-M   'P 1'
#
loop_
_entity.id
_entity.type
_entity.pdbx_description
1 polymer ?
#
loop_
_entity_poly.entity_id
_entity_poly.type
_entity_poly.pdbx_seq_one_letter_code
_entity_poly.pdbx_strand_id
1 'polypeptide(L)'
;MKRIECTIDFVSPYAYLAFEELPRALQGLSYEVRYQPVLFAALLNAHGQRGPAEIAPKRDWIYRHALWQAEVLGIPLQMPAAHPFNPLALLRLAWACARQGSPNRYVCEK
;
A
#
# COMPACT_ATOMS: atom_id res chain seq x y z
N MET A 1 -0.42 -24.45 -5.97
CA MET A 1 0.00 -23.08 -5.56
C MET A 1 -1.19 -22.15 -5.59
N LYS A 2 -1.40 -21.43 -4.52
CA LYS A 2 -2.49 -20.45 -4.44
C LYS A 2 -2.06 -19.10 -4.99
N ARG A 3 -2.98 -18.42 -5.65
CA ARG A 3 -2.76 -17.07 -6.14
C ARG A 3 -3.46 -16.06 -5.23
N ILE A 4 -2.73 -15.04 -4.84
CA ILE A 4 -3.22 -13.94 -4.01
C ILE A 4 -3.15 -12.66 -4.86
N GLU A 5 -4.27 -11.96 -4.98
CA GLU A 5 -4.30 -10.66 -5.61
C GLU A 5 -4.24 -9.59 -4.54
N CYS A 6 -3.23 -8.73 -4.62
CA CYS A 6 -2.98 -7.68 -3.67
C CYS A 6 -3.14 -6.32 -4.35
N THR A 7 -4.27 -5.69 -4.10
CA THR A 7 -4.56 -4.34 -4.57
C THR A 7 -3.83 -3.34 -3.67
N ILE A 8 -3.04 -2.45 -4.25
CA ILE A 8 -2.13 -1.60 -3.50
C ILE A 8 -2.14 -0.15 -4.02
N ASP A 9 -2.03 0.80 -3.09
CA ASP A 9 -1.76 2.20 -3.40
C ASP A 9 -0.60 2.70 -2.52
N PHE A 10 0.33 3.42 -3.12
CA PHE A 10 1.55 3.87 -2.45
C PHE A 10 1.32 5.03 -1.47
N VAL A 11 0.13 5.61 -1.44
CA VAL A 11 -0.22 6.67 -0.49
C VAL A 11 -0.60 6.10 0.90
N SER A 12 -0.95 4.83 0.99
CA SER A 12 -1.45 4.23 2.23
C SER A 12 -0.32 3.69 3.11
N PRO A 13 -0.15 4.19 4.35
CA PRO A 13 0.82 3.62 5.28
C PRO A 13 0.46 2.18 5.68
N TYR A 14 -0.82 1.85 5.80
CA TYR A 14 -1.25 0.48 6.10
C TYR A 14 -0.95 -0.47 4.94
N ALA A 15 -1.10 -0.02 3.70
CA ALA A 15 -0.74 -0.82 2.54
C ALA A 15 0.77 -1.12 2.52
N TYR A 16 1.58 -0.15 2.90
CA TYR A 16 3.03 -0.34 3.04
C TYR A 16 3.35 -1.41 4.10
N LEU A 17 2.74 -1.30 5.28
CA LEU A 17 2.97 -2.28 6.36
C LEU A 17 2.52 -3.68 5.95
N ALA A 18 1.37 -3.80 5.30
CA ALA A 18 0.88 -5.07 4.79
C ALA A 18 1.82 -5.65 3.72
N PHE A 19 2.32 -4.81 2.83
CA PHE A 19 3.27 -5.22 1.79
C PHE A 19 4.55 -5.79 2.40
N GLU A 20 5.13 -5.11 3.39
CA GLU A 20 6.35 -5.55 4.05
C GLU A 20 6.14 -6.82 4.89
N GLU A 21 4.98 -6.96 5.54
CA GLU A 21 4.68 -8.09 6.42
C GLU A 21 4.27 -9.36 5.67
N LEU A 22 3.74 -9.21 4.45
CA LEU A 22 3.13 -10.31 3.69
C LEU A 22 4.04 -11.54 3.54
N PRO A 23 5.34 -11.43 3.18
CA PRO A 23 6.20 -12.59 3.06
C PRO A 23 6.37 -13.35 4.37
N ARG A 24 6.44 -12.64 5.50
CA ARG A 24 6.57 -13.26 6.81
C ARG A 24 5.30 -13.99 7.21
N ALA A 25 4.15 -13.35 6.98
CA ALA A 25 2.85 -13.93 7.30
C ALA A 25 2.56 -15.20 6.49
N LEU A 26 3.09 -15.29 5.28
CA LEU A 26 2.87 -16.41 4.37
C LEU A 26 4.04 -17.40 4.35
N GLN A 27 4.98 -17.26 5.25
CA GLN A 27 6.16 -18.13 5.31
C GLN A 27 5.74 -19.60 5.47
N GLY A 28 6.36 -20.48 4.68
CA GLY A 28 6.06 -21.91 4.69
C GLY A 28 4.89 -22.31 3.81
N LEU A 29 4.21 -21.37 3.17
CA LEU A 29 3.11 -21.64 2.27
C LEU A 29 3.55 -21.51 0.80
N SER A 30 2.92 -22.30 -0.08
CA SER A 30 3.13 -22.20 -1.52
C SER A 30 2.12 -21.22 -2.10
N TYR A 31 2.61 -20.07 -2.58
CA TYR A 31 1.74 -19.00 -3.08
C TYR A 31 2.44 -18.16 -4.15
N GLU A 32 1.61 -17.45 -4.90
CA GLU A 32 2.03 -16.40 -5.85
C GLU A 32 1.23 -15.15 -5.53
N VAL A 33 1.89 -14.01 -5.42
CA VAL A 33 1.22 -12.72 -5.23
C VAL A 33 1.24 -11.91 -6.51
N ARG A 34 0.08 -11.45 -6.93
CA ARG A 34 -0.07 -10.52 -8.03
C ARG A 34 -0.43 -9.14 -7.45
N TYR A 35 0.46 -8.18 -7.63
CA TYR A 35 0.24 -6.81 -7.15
C TYR A 35 -0.50 -6.00 -8.21
N GLN A 36 -1.55 -5.30 -7.78
CA GLN A 36 -2.38 -4.46 -8.65
C GLN A 36 -2.42 -3.03 -8.10
N PRO A 37 -1.51 -2.16 -8.56
CA PRO A 37 -1.56 -0.74 -8.18
C PRO A 37 -2.87 -0.10 -8.63
N VAL A 38 -3.54 0.59 -7.71
CA VAL A 38 -4.79 1.29 -7.97
C VAL A 38 -4.76 2.67 -7.32
N LEU A 39 -5.48 3.62 -7.89
CA LEU A 39 -5.67 4.94 -7.30
C LEU A 39 -6.85 4.88 -6.34
N PHE A 40 -6.56 4.67 -5.05
CA PHE A 40 -7.57 4.50 -4.01
C PHE A 40 -8.50 5.72 -3.89
N ALA A 41 -7.95 6.93 -4.02
CA ALA A 41 -8.73 8.15 -3.97
C ALA A 41 -9.82 8.20 -5.05
N ALA A 42 -9.55 7.67 -6.25
CA ALA A 42 -10.54 7.60 -7.31
C ALA A 42 -11.66 6.61 -6.97
N LEU A 43 -11.34 5.49 -6.32
CA LEU A 43 -12.34 4.54 -5.87
C LEU A 43 -13.23 5.14 -4.78
N LEU A 44 -12.65 5.85 -3.82
CA LEU A 44 -13.41 6.57 -2.79
C LEU A 44 -14.36 7.59 -3.42
N ASN A 45 -13.86 8.38 -4.36
CA ASN A 45 -14.65 9.40 -5.05
C ASN A 45 -15.81 8.78 -5.83
N ALA A 46 -15.56 7.66 -6.52
CA ALA A 46 -16.60 6.95 -7.27
C ALA A 46 -17.75 6.44 -6.38
N HIS A 47 -17.45 6.15 -5.10
CA HIS A 47 -18.44 5.71 -4.12
C HIS A 47 -18.91 6.80 -3.19
N GLY A 48 -18.61 8.07 -3.46
CA GLY A 48 -19.03 9.21 -2.67
C GLY A 48 -18.46 9.22 -1.25
N GLN A 49 -17.26 8.66 -1.06
CA GLN A 49 -16.63 8.54 0.24
C GLN A 49 -15.34 9.37 0.34
N ARG A 50 -15.00 9.73 1.58
CA ARG A 50 -13.76 10.41 1.90
C ARG A 50 -12.79 9.46 2.60
N GLY A 51 -11.51 9.54 2.25
CA GLY A 51 -10.48 8.80 2.95
C GLY A 51 -10.30 9.29 4.38
N PRO A 52 -9.92 8.42 5.33
CA PRO A 52 -9.73 8.83 6.72
C PRO A 52 -8.61 9.89 6.88
N ALA A 53 -7.63 9.92 5.99
CA ALA A 53 -6.58 10.94 6.00
C ALA A 53 -7.09 12.33 5.59
N GLU A 54 -8.29 12.44 5.02
CA GLU A 54 -8.93 13.70 4.67
C GLU A 54 -9.76 14.28 5.82
N ILE A 55 -9.90 13.55 6.92
CA ILE A 55 -10.65 13.94 8.11
C ILE A 55 -9.64 14.14 9.24
N ALA A 56 -9.42 15.38 9.67
CA ALA A 56 -8.32 15.75 10.55
C ALA A 56 -8.19 14.88 11.83
N PRO A 57 -9.25 14.64 12.61
CA PRO A 57 -9.12 13.80 13.81
C PRO A 57 -8.74 12.35 13.50
N LYS A 58 -9.30 11.78 12.42
CA LYS A 58 -8.97 10.42 11.99
C LYS A 58 -7.56 10.31 11.46
N ARG A 59 -7.11 11.35 10.73
CA ARG A 59 -5.76 11.40 10.17
C ARG A 59 -4.69 11.32 11.26
N ASP A 60 -4.84 12.11 12.32
CA ASP A 60 -3.88 12.12 13.42
C ASP A 60 -3.80 10.76 14.12
N TRP A 61 -4.95 10.13 14.34
CA TRP A 61 -5.00 8.81 14.94
C TRP A 61 -4.34 7.75 14.05
N ILE A 62 -4.63 7.78 12.73
CA ILE A 62 -4.10 6.82 11.78
C ILE A 62 -2.57 6.92 11.70
N TYR A 63 -2.02 8.12 11.67
CA TYR A 63 -0.57 8.29 11.61
C TYR A 63 0.10 7.71 12.86
N ARG A 64 -0.43 7.99 14.03
CA ARG A 64 0.07 7.43 15.29
C ARG A 64 -0.06 5.92 15.33
N HIS A 65 -1.19 5.40 14.91
CA HIS A 65 -1.45 3.96 14.90
C HIS A 65 -0.53 3.24 13.91
N ALA A 66 -0.34 3.78 12.72
CA ALA A 66 0.55 3.20 11.72
C ALA A 66 2.01 3.18 12.20
N LEU A 67 2.47 4.26 12.83
CA LEU A 67 3.82 4.32 13.41
C LEU A 67 3.99 3.31 14.54
N TRP A 68 2.98 3.16 15.39
CA TRP A 68 2.99 2.16 16.46
C TRP A 68 3.05 0.73 15.89
N GLN A 69 2.24 0.42 14.89
CA GLN A 69 2.27 -0.90 14.25
C GLN A 69 3.62 -1.18 13.59
N ALA A 70 4.18 -0.19 12.91
CA ALA A 70 5.49 -0.31 12.29
C ALA A 70 6.57 -0.68 13.33
N GLU A 71 6.54 -0.02 14.49
CA GLU A 71 7.47 -0.32 15.58
C GLU A 71 7.29 -1.74 16.11
N VAL A 72 6.04 -2.15 16.37
CA VAL A 72 5.72 -3.51 16.83
C VAL A 72 6.19 -4.58 15.84
N LEU A 73 6.03 -4.32 14.55
CA LEU A 73 6.41 -5.27 13.49
C LEU A 73 7.90 -5.20 13.11
N GLY A 74 8.62 -4.20 13.61
CA GLY A 74 10.02 -3.98 13.25
C GLY A 74 10.20 -3.49 11.82
N ILE A 75 9.21 -2.81 11.24
CA ILE A 75 9.24 -2.29 9.87
C ILE A 75 9.60 -0.80 9.92
N PRO A 76 10.66 -0.36 9.21
CA PRO A 76 10.97 1.07 9.13
C PRO A 76 9.84 1.83 8.45
N LEU A 77 9.30 2.84 9.11
CA LEU A 77 8.28 3.71 8.54
C LEU A 77 8.61 5.16 8.85
N GLN A 78 8.72 5.95 7.79
CA GLN A 78 8.86 7.40 7.88
C GLN A 78 7.72 8.03 7.11
N MET A 79 6.89 8.82 7.79
CA MET A 79 5.78 9.51 7.14
C MET A 79 6.33 10.60 6.20
N PRO A 80 5.79 10.72 4.98
CA PRO A 80 6.20 11.80 4.08
C PRO A 80 5.82 13.17 4.64
N ALA A 81 6.59 14.20 4.25
CA ALA A 81 6.37 15.57 4.72
C ALA A 81 4.97 16.10 4.35
N ALA A 82 4.43 15.65 3.23
CA ALA A 82 3.05 15.96 2.80
C ALA A 82 2.28 14.65 2.63
N HIS A 83 1.18 14.49 3.37
CA HIS A 83 0.31 13.34 3.28
C HIS A 83 -1.14 13.76 3.59
N PRO A 84 -2.15 13.33 2.81
CA PRO A 84 -2.00 12.50 1.62
C PRO A 84 -1.34 13.26 0.45
N PHE A 85 -0.69 12.53 -0.44
CA PHE A 85 -0.12 13.06 -1.68
C PHE A 85 -0.75 12.35 -2.88
N ASN A 86 -0.51 12.88 -4.08
CA ASN A 86 -1.02 12.26 -5.31
C ASN A 86 -0.04 11.17 -5.80
N PRO A 87 -0.37 9.87 -5.65
CA PRO A 87 0.52 8.78 -6.03
C PRO A 87 0.40 8.38 -7.50
N LEU A 88 -0.36 9.09 -8.33
CA LEU A 88 -0.72 8.64 -9.68
C LEU A 88 0.51 8.37 -10.56
N ALA A 89 1.52 9.24 -10.50
CA ALA A 89 2.74 9.05 -11.29
C ALA A 89 3.48 7.77 -10.88
N LEU A 90 3.54 7.48 -9.59
CA LEU A 90 4.18 6.27 -9.08
C LEU A 90 3.40 5.00 -9.47
N LEU A 91 2.07 5.06 -9.41
CA LEU A 91 1.22 3.95 -9.82
C LEU A 91 1.37 3.64 -11.32
N ARG A 92 1.41 4.67 -12.14
CA ARG A 92 1.65 4.53 -13.58
C ARG A 92 3.04 3.96 -13.87
N LEU A 93 4.04 4.41 -13.14
CA LEU A 93 5.41 3.90 -13.28
C LEU A 93 5.48 2.42 -12.93
N ALA A 94 4.82 1.99 -11.86
CA ALA A 94 4.77 0.58 -11.48
C ALA A 94 4.18 -0.29 -12.59
N TRP A 95 3.06 0.14 -13.17
CA TRP A 95 2.46 -0.56 -14.31
C TRP A 95 3.35 -0.56 -15.55
N ALA A 96 4.03 0.55 -15.83
CA ALA A 96 4.95 0.66 -16.96
C ALA A 96 6.15 -0.28 -16.83
N CYS A 97 6.57 -0.60 -15.62
CA CYS A 97 7.66 -1.53 -15.35
C CYS A 97 7.22 -3.00 -15.26
N ALA A 98 5.93 -3.28 -15.44
CA ALA A 98 5.40 -4.63 -15.38
C ALA A 98 5.85 -5.45 -16.61
N ARG A 99 6.31 -6.68 -16.39
CA ARG A 99 6.76 -7.57 -17.47
C ARG A 99 5.75 -8.65 -17.82
N GLN A 100 4.85 -8.99 -16.91
CA GLN A 100 3.91 -10.10 -17.04
C GLN A 100 2.47 -9.67 -16.69
N GLY A 101 2.03 -8.51 -17.18
CA GLY A 101 0.68 -8.01 -17.01
C GLY A 101 0.43 -7.28 -15.70
N SER A 102 1.29 -7.43 -14.69
CA SER A 102 1.23 -6.69 -13.44
C SER A 102 2.63 -6.52 -12.86
N PRO A 103 2.89 -5.46 -12.07
CA PRO A 103 4.19 -5.29 -11.42
C PRO A 103 4.42 -6.39 -10.40
N ASN A 104 5.67 -6.84 -10.30
CA ASN A 104 6.07 -7.81 -9.28
C ASN A 104 6.52 -7.07 -8.00
N ARG A 105 6.85 -7.85 -6.95
CA ARG A 105 7.29 -7.28 -5.68
C ARG A 105 8.52 -6.37 -5.83
N TYR A 106 9.48 -6.77 -6.66
CA TYR A 106 10.69 -5.97 -6.88
C TYR A 106 10.37 -4.57 -7.42
N VAL A 107 9.45 -4.47 -8.37
CA VAL A 107 9.00 -3.18 -8.92
C VAL A 107 8.32 -2.34 -7.83
N CYS A 108 7.46 -2.95 -7.04
CA CYS A 108 6.73 -2.23 -5.98
C CYS A 108 7.64 -1.76 -4.84
N GLU A 109 8.75 -2.45 -4.58
CA GLU A 109 9.72 -2.05 -3.55
C GLU A 109 10.54 -0.81 -3.94
N LYS A 110 10.67 -0.52 -5.22
CA LYS A 110 11.41 0.64 -5.70
C LYS A 110 10.55 1.90 -5.70
#